data_6b4651237c7ef9085c5738ab7b0a32ba
#
_entry.id   6b4651237c7ef9085c5738ab7b0a32ba
#
_cell.length_a   1.000
_cell.length_b   1.000
_cell.length_c   1.000
_cell.angle_alpha   90.00
_cell.angle_beta   90.00
_cell.angle_gamma   90.00
#
_symmetry.space_group_name_H-M   'P 1'
#
loop_
_entity.id
_entity.type
_entity.pdbx_description
1 polymer ?
#
loop_
_entity_poly.entity_id
_entity_poly.type
_entity_poly.pdbx_seq_one_letter_code
_entity_poly.pdbx_strand_id
1 'polypeptide(L)'
;MAAYVVVEIDVHDAETYETYKQLAPPPIELYGGRYLVRGGAVETLEGDWSPGRFVILEFPSAERARAWHASAEYAHAKSLRQVSARTRLILVEGL
;
A
#
# COMPACT_ATOMS: atom_id res chain seq x y z
N MET A 1 3.93 -6.50 18.11
CA MET A 1 4.24 -5.10 17.74
C MET A 1 3.68 -4.82 16.37
N ALA A 2 2.97 -3.71 16.24
CA ALA A 2 2.42 -3.32 14.95
C ALA A 2 3.54 -3.00 13.95
N ALA A 3 3.24 -3.21 12.68
CA ALA A 3 4.14 -2.84 11.60
C ALA A 3 3.34 -2.07 10.55
N TYR A 4 4.02 -1.21 9.83
CA TYR A 4 3.38 -0.31 8.88
C TYR A 4 3.96 -0.50 7.50
N VAL A 5 3.09 -0.57 6.51
CA VAL A 5 3.50 -0.57 5.10
C VAL A 5 3.20 0.83 4.57
N VAL A 6 4.24 1.50 4.12
CA VAL A 6 4.16 2.88 3.62
C VAL A 6 4.40 2.85 2.13
N VAL A 7 3.46 3.37 1.37
CA VAL A 7 3.47 3.27 -0.09
C VAL A 7 3.33 4.63 -0.73
N GLU A 8 4.29 4.99 -1.56
CA GLU A 8 4.19 6.15 -2.44
C GLU A 8 3.83 5.65 -3.83
N ILE A 9 2.79 6.22 -4.42
CA ILE A 9 2.22 5.70 -5.66
C ILE A 9 2.08 6.82 -6.69
N ASP A 10 2.62 6.56 -7.89
CA ASP A 10 2.48 7.45 -9.03
C ASP A 10 1.72 6.68 -10.11
N VAL A 11 0.42 6.97 -10.26
CA VAL A 11 -0.48 6.25 -11.15
C VAL A 11 -0.31 6.78 -12.57
N HIS A 12 -0.05 5.88 -13.53
CA HIS A 12 0.03 6.24 -14.94
C HIS A 12 -1.04 5.56 -15.80
N ASP A 13 -1.81 4.63 -15.23
CA ASP A 13 -2.96 3.99 -15.88
C ASP A 13 -4.10 3.96 -14.87
N ALA A 14 -4.87 5.03 -14.85
CA ALA A 14 -5.93 5.25 -13.86
C ALA A 14 -7.02 4.17 -13.92
N GLU A 15 -7.37 3.69 -15.10
CA GLU A 15 -8.42 2.69 -15.26
C GLU A 15 -8.03 1.36 -14.62
N THR A 16 -6.81 0.87 -14.91
CA THR A 16 -6.31 -0.36 -14.33
C THR A 16 -6.11 -0.21 -12.82
N TYR A 17 -5.64 0.96 -12.38
CA TYR A 17 -5.44 1.23 -10.96
C TYR A 17 -6.77 1.22 -10.19
N GLU A 18 -7.84 1.67 -10.81
CA GLU A 18 -9.19 1.63 -10.21
C GLU A 18 -9.60 0.18 -9.90
N THR A 19 -9.32 -0.74 -10.83
CA THR A 19 -9.56 -2.18 -10.61
C THR A 19 -8.71 -2.67 -9.44
N TYR A 20 -7.44 -2.28 -9.38
CA TYR A 20 -6.58 -2.61 -8.25
C TYR A 20 -7.19 -2.18 -6.91
N LYS A 21 -7.70 -0.94 -6.84
CA LYS A 21 -8.27 -0.41 -5.59
C LYS A 21 -9.45 -1.22 -5.09
N GLN A 22 -10.21 -1.83 -5.99
CA GLN A 22 -11.34 -2.68 -5.63
C GLN A 22 -10.90 -4.05 -5.12
N LEU A 23 -9.78 -4.55 -5.60
CA LEU A 23 -9.28 -5.89 -5.27
C LEU A 23 -8.32 -5.89 -4.07
N ALA A 24 -7.79 -4.75 -3.68
CA ALA A 24 -6.79 -4.67 -2.63
C ALA A 24 -7.31 -4.93 -1.21
N PRO A 25 -8.50 -4.44 -0.79
CA PRO A 25 -8.93 -4.57 0.60
C PRO A 25 -9.06 -5.99 1.13
N PRO A 26 -9.69 -6.96 0.41
CA PRO A 26 -9.88 -8.29 0.98
C PRO A 26 -8.58 -9.01 1.39
N PRO A 27 -7.52 -9.04 0.56
CA PRO A 27 -6.26 -9.65 1.00
C PRO A 27 -5.63 -8.96 2.20
N ILE A 28 -5.73 -7.63 2.28
CA ILE A 28 -5.21 -6.86 3.41
C ILE A 28 -5.91 -7.30 4.69
N GLU A 29 -7.23 -7.36 4.67
CA GLU A 29 -8.04 -7.78 5.83
C GLU A 29 -7.74 -9.22 6.23
N LEU A 30 -7.56 -10.10 5.25
CA LEU A 30 -7.27 -11.51 5.50
C LEU A 30 -6.01 -11.68 6.35
N TYR A 31 -5.02 -10.82 6.16
CA TYR A 31 -3.76 -10.86 6.92
C TYR A 31 -3.77 -9.94 8.14
N GLY A 32 -4.92 -9.43 8.52
CA GLY A 32 -5.08 -8.59 9.71
C GLY A 32 -4.70 -7.14 9.52
N GLY A 33 -4.52 -6.71 8.28
CA GLY A 33 -4.16 -5.34 7.96
C GLY A 33 -5.37 -4.41 7.89
N ARG A 34 -5.10 -3.12 7.99
CA ARG A 34 -6.11 -2.08 7.80
C ARG A 34 -5.47 -0.83 7.23
N TYR A 35 -6.28 -0.04 6.54
CA TYR A 35 -5.83 1.25 6.03
C TYR A 35 -5.80 2.27 7.17
N LEU A 36 -4.70 3.00 7.28
CA LEU A 36 -4.59 4.20 8.12
C LEU A 36 -4.68 5.45 7.27
N VAL A 37 -4.08 5.41 6.07
CA VAL A 37 -4.15 6.48 5.06
C VAL A 37 -4.41 5.83 3.73
N ARG A 38 -5.36 6.35 2.98
CA ARG A 38 -5.68 5.82 1.65
C ARG A 38 -5.92 6.96 0.68
N GLY A 39 -4.82 7.56 0.21
CA GLY A 39 -4.89 8.63 -0.79
C GLY A 39 -5.35 9.96 -0.24
N GLY A 40 -5.16 10.21 1.05
CA GLY A 40 -5.46 11.51 1.66
C GLY A 40 -4.53 12.59 1.13
N ALA A 41 -4.93 13.85 1.32
CA ALA A 41 -4.13 14.99 0.90
C ALA A 41 -2.77 15.01 1.60
N VAL A 42 -1.73 15.33 0.84
CA VAL A 42 -0.37 15.40 1.34
C VAL A 42 0.11 16.85 1.26
N GLU A 43 0.72 17.33 2.34
CA GLU A 43 1.31 18.66 2.39
C GLU A 43 2.77 18.54 2.81
N THR A 44 3.68 19.07 1.99
CA THR A 44 5.11 19.05 2.30
C THR A 44 5.42 20.16 3.29
N LEU A 45 5.91 19.81 4.46
CA LEU A 45 6.31 20.78 5.48
C LEU A 45 7.80 21.13 5.41
N GLU A 46 8.62 20.18 4.96
CA GLU A 46 10.07 20.38 4.80
C GLU A 46 10.59 19.48 3.67
N GLY A 47 11.58 19.96 2.95
CA GLY A 47 12.33 19.18 1.99
C GLY A 47 11.68 19.13 0.60
N ASP A 48 12.36 18.44 -0.30
CA ASP A 48 11.98 18.32 -1.72
C ASP A 48 11.21 17.02 -1.97
N TRP A 49 10.16 16.76 -1.19
CA TRP A 49 9.39 15.55 -1.33
C TRP A 49 7.92 15.87 -1.47
N SER A 50 7.37 15.65 -2.65
CA SER A 50 5.96 15.87 -2.96
C SER A 50 5.38 14.58 -3.53
N PRO A 51 5.08 13.58 -2.67
CA PRO A 51 4.50 12.33 -3.15
C PRO A 51 3.13 12.59 -3.76
N GLY A 52 2.78 11.82 -4.79
CA GLY A 52 1.46 11.90 -5.41
C GLY A 52 0.41 11.26 -4.50
N ARG A 53 0.16 9.96 -4.71
CA ARG A 53 -0.76 9.21 -3.86
C ARG A 53 0.02 8.52 -2.75
N PHE A 54 -0.48 8.61 -1.53
CA PHE A 54 0.16 8.00 -0.36
C PHE A 54 -0.80 7.06 0.34
N VAL A 55 -0.32 5.86 0.69
CA VAL A 55 -1.11 4.85 1.39
C VAL A 55 -0.29 4.34 2.57
N ILE A 56 -0.93 4.22 3.73
CA ILE A 56 -0.30 3.60 4.89
C ILE A 56 -1.23 2.50 5.39
N LEU A 57 -0.66 1.30 5.53
CA LEU A 57 -1.36 0.16 6.09
C LEU A 57 -0.75 -0.19 7.44
N GLU A 58 -1.56 -0.72 8.35
CA GLU A 58 -1.09 -1.27 9.61
C GLU A 58 -1.38 -2.76 9.64
N PHE A 59 -0.38 -3.55 10.05
CA PHE A 59 -0.53 -4.99 10.27
C PHE A 59 -0.17 -5.31 11.72
N PRO A 60 -0.68 -6.44 12.27
CA PRO A 60 -0.36 -6.81 13.65
C PRO A 60 1.14 -7.04 13.89
N SER A 61 1.87 -7.41 12.85
CA SER A 61 3.31 -7.68 12.94
C SER A 61 3.97 -7.54 11.57
N ALA A 62 5.29 -7.42 11.56
CA ALA A 62 6.06 -7.41 10.32
C ALA A 62 5.91 -8.73 9.55
N GLU A 63 5.80 -9.86 10.27
CA GLU A 63 5.58 -11.16 9.63
C GLU A 63 4.27 -11.19 8.83
N ARG A 64 3.21 -10.65 9.40
CA ARG A 64 1.91 -10.61 8.72
C ARG A 64 1.96 -9.71 7.49
N ALA A 65 2.63 -8.57 7.59
CA ALA A 65 2.80 -7.67 6.46
C ALA A 65 3.58 -8.34 5.32
N ARG A 66 4.67 -9.04 5.63
CA ARG A 66 5.44 -9.78 4.62
C ARG A 66 4.62 -10.90 4.02
N ALA A 67 3.85 -11.62 4.84
CA ALA A 67 2.99 -12.71 4.36
C ALA A 67 1.94 -12.18 3.39
N TRP A 68 1.30 -11.05 3.71
CA TRP A 68 0.36 -10.40 2.81
C TRP A 68 1.01 -10.06 1.47
N HIS A 69 2.16 -9.39 1.50
CA HIS A 69 2.83 -8.93 0.29
C HIS A 69 3.24 -10.08 -0.63
N ALA A 70 3.60 -11.22 -0.06
CA ALA A 70 4.03 -12.40 -0.82
C ALA A 70 2.89 -13.40 -1.09
N SER A 71 1.67 -13.10 -0.64
CA SER A 71 0.58 -14.07 -0.67
C SER A 71 0.02 -14.32 -2.06
N ALA A 72 -0.56 -15.51 -2.24
CA ALA A 72 -1.30 -15.83 -3.45
C ALA A 72 -2.57 -14.99 -3.55
N GLU A 73 -3.20 -14.69 -2.41
CA GLU A 73 -4.42 -13.88 -2.37
C GLU A 73 -4.21 -12.45 -2.88
N TYR A 74 -3.02 -11.89 -2.67
CA TYR A 74 -2.70 -10.55 -3.13
C TYR A 74 -2.04 -10.52 -4.52
N ALA A 75 -1.60 -11.65 -5.03
CA ALA A 75 -0.77 -11.72 -6.25
C ALA A 75 -1.40 -11.03 -7.45
N HIS A 76 -2.69 -11.26 -7.71
CA HIS A 76 -3.38 -10.65 -8.84
C HIS A 76 -3.50 -9.13 -8.69
N ALA A 77 -3.95 -8.68 -7.54
CA ALA A 77 -4.05 -7.24 -7.26
C ALA A 77 -2.67 -6.58 -7.38
N LYS A 78 -1.65 -7.21 -6.79
CA LYS A 78 -0.27 -6.69 -6.86
C LYS A 78 0.21 -6.51 -8.29
N SER A 79 -0.10 -7.47 -9.18
CA SER A 79 0.30 -7.36 -10.59
C SER A 79 -0.39 -6.19 -11.28
N LEU A 80 -1.66 -5.91 -10.96
CA LEU A 80 -2.37 -4.77 -11.50
C LEU A 80 -1.75 -3.44 -11.03
N ARG A 81 -1.36 -3.37 -9.75
CA ARG A 81 -0.67 -2.20 -9.22
C ARG A 81 0.65 -1.97 -9.95
N GLN A 82 1.42 -3.04 -10.13
CA GLN A 82 2.75 -2.93 -10.75
C GLN A 82 2.70 -2.48 -12.20
N VAL A 83 1.67 -2.83 -12.95
CA VAL A 83 1.54 -2.40 -14.36
C VAL A 83 0.84 -1.06 -14.51
N SER A 84 0.12 -0.58 -13.50
CA SER A 84 -0.66 0.66 -13.59
C SER A 84 -0.03 1.85 -12.88
N ALA A 85 1.00 1.61 -12.06
CA ALA A 85 1.59 2.66 -11.25
C ALA A 85 3.07 2.38 -10.98
N ARG A 86 3.81 3.46 -10.75
CA ARG A 86 5.16 3.37 -10.21
C ARG A 86 5.04 3.52 -8.71
N THR A 87 5.53 2.53 -7.96
CA THR A 87 5.38 2.53 -6.51
C THR A 87 6.70 2.32 -5.80
N ARG A 88 6.81 2.96 -4.63
CA ARG A 88 7.87 2.68 -3.66
C ARG A 88 7.18 2.27 -2.37
N LEU A 89 7.54 1.12 -1.84
CA LEU A 89 6.85 0.49 -0.72
C LEU A 89 7.89 0.03 0.30
N ILE A 90 7.71 0.46 1.55
CA ILE A 90 8.58 0.04 2.64
C ILE A 90 7.76 -0.52 3.79
N LEU A 91 8.41 -1.37 4.58
CA LEU A 91 7.84 -1.93 5.80
C LEU A 91 8.61 -1.36 6.98
N VAL A 92 7.88 -0.76 7.93
CA VAL A 92 8.47 -0.11 9.10
C VAL A 92 7.87 -0.73 10.36
N GLU A 93 8.71 -1.20 11.27
CA GLU A 93 8.24 -1.72 12.54
C GLU A 93 7.83 -0.58 13.46
N GLY A 94 6.70 -0.75 14.15
CA GLY A 94 6.21 0.22 15.12
C GLY A 94 6.87 0.07 16.48
N LEU A 95 6.44 0.89 17.42
CA LEU A 95 6.94 0.88 18.80
C LEU A 95 6.55 -0.39 19.56
#